data_7cff1db26ae402af31ab0e979f465379
#
_entry.id   7cff1db26ae402af31ab0e979f465379
#
_cell.length_a   1.000
_cell.length_b   1.000
_cell.length_c   1.000
_cell.angle_alpha   90.00
_cell.angle_beta   90.00
_cell.angle_gamma   90.00
#
_symmetry.space_group_name_H-M   'P 1'
#
loop_
_entity.id
_entity.type
_entity.pdbx_description
1 polymer ?
#
loop_
_entity_poly.entity_id
_entity_poly.type
_entity_poly.pdbx_seq_one_letter_code
_entity_poly.pdbx_strand_id
1 'polypeptide(L)'
;MRNTIKKIQQLKNKRPISCLTAYSSSISKIVDEYVDIILVGDSLGNAVYGMKNTQSVTLDMMRNHGKAVFKSSKKALTIIDMPYNTYQNLKQALNNAKNLLKYTKCQLVKLEIDKKKVSIISHLVKNNIPVVSHIGVLPQQFSNFNKIKILGKTIRQKKEILDLAYQSEDAGSSFLLLECIDKELAKEITKSIKIPTIGIGSSINCDGQILVINDILNTDSTIRKPKFVKTYANLSSSINKSVKQYVADVKNRKFPN
;
A
#
# COMPACT_ATOMS: atom_id res chain seq x y z
N MET A 1 -22.35 -0.77 4.13
CA MET A 1 -21.81 0.60 4.38
C MET A 1 -20.31 0.55 4.35
N ARG A 2 -19.64 1.51 3.68
CA ARG A 2 -18.17 1.58 3.57
C ARG A 2 -17.52 1.88 4.94
N ASN A 3 -16.39 1.27 5.21
CA ASN A 3 -15.60 1.56 6.39
C ASN A 3 -15.13 3.03 6.39
N THR A 4 -15.17 3.64 7.57
CA THR A 4 -14.66 5.00 7.81
C THR A 4 -13.30 4.92 8.50
N ILE A 5 -12.53 6.02 8.43
CA ILE A 5 -11.25 6.14 9.15
C ILE A 5 -11.44 5.82 10.63
N LYS A 6 -12.41 6.47 11.27
CA LYS A 6 -12.73 6.27 12.70
C LYS A 6 -13.05 4.80 13.03
N LYS A 7 -13.85 4.13 12.17
CA LYS A 7 -14.19 2.71 12.37
C LYS A 7 -12.96 1.82 12.34
N ILE A 8 -12.03 2.07 11.41
CA ILE A 8 -10.78 1.28 11.34
C ILE A 8 -9.85 1.61 12.51
N GLN A 9 -9.72 2.88 12.89
CA GLN A 9 -8.91 3.27 14.06
C GLN A 9 -9.40 2.60 15.36
N GLN A 10 -10.69 2.41 15.51
CA GLN A 10 -11.29 1.73 16.66
C GLN A 10 -10.97 0.21 16.74
N LEU A 11 -10.37 -0.37 15.70
CA LEU A 11 -9.93 -1.77 15.72
C LEU A 11 -8.60 -1.95 16.45
N LYS A 12 -7.81 -0.87 16.62
CA LYS A 12 -6.56 -0.93 17.40
C LYS A 12 -6.83 -1.55 18.76
N ASN A 13 -5.97 -2.49 19.18
CA ASN A 13 -6.09 -3.28 20.42
C ASN A 13 -7.35 -4.19 20.52
N LYS A 14 -8.17 -4.31 19.47
CA LYS A 14 -9.35 -5.19 19.46
C LYS A 14 -9.18 -6.41 18.56
N ARG A 15 -8.76 -6.19 17.31
CA ARG A 15 -8.45 -7.23 16.36
C ARG A 15 -7.52 -6.74 15.27
N PRO A 16 -6.76 -7.64 14.63
CA PRO A 16 -5.91 -7.26 13.50
C PRO A 16 -6.70 -6.64 12.33
N ILE A 17 -6.09 -5.65 11.67
CA ILE A 17 -6.60 -4.96 10.49
C ILE A 17 -6.03 -5.66 9.26
N SER A 18 -6.90 -6.18 8.41
CA SER A 18 -6.51 -6.83 7.15
C SER A 18 -6.45 -5.82 6.01
N CYS A 19 -5.30 -5.77 5.31
CA CYS A 19 -5.11 -4.86 4.19
C CYS A 19 -4.53 -5.60 2.98
N LEU A 20 -4.98 -5.24 1.77
CA LEU A 20 -4.38 -5.69 0.51
C LEU A 20 -4.33 -4.55 -0.49
N THR A 21 -3.40 -4.62 -1.44
CA THR A 21 -3.46 -3.75 -2.60
C THR A 21 -4.50 -4.26 -3.59
N ALA A 22 -5.06 -3.35 -4.40
CA ALA A 22 -5.83 -3.69 -5.58
C ALA A 22 -5.62 -2.63 -6.65
N TYR A 23 -5.65 -3.06 -7.93
CA TYR A 23 -5.34 -2.18 -9.07
C TYR A 23 -6.41 -2.22 -10.16
N SER A 24 -7.37 -3.12 -10.09
CA SER A 24 -8.43 -3.28 -11.08
C SER A 24 -9.79 -3.45 -10.42
N SER A 25 -10.84 -3.21 -11.19
CA SER A 25 -12.23 -3.39 -10.76
C SER A 25 -12.53 -4.83 -10.35
N SER A 26 -12.09 -5.83 -11.12
CA SER A 26 -12.36 -7.25 -10.86
C SER A 26 -11.72 -7.71 -9.55
N ILE A 27 -10.44 -7.40 -9.36
CA ILE A 27 -9.71 -7.75 -8.12
C ILE A 27 -10.28 -6.99 -6.93
N SER A 28 -10.54 -5.69 -7.08
CA SER A 28 -11.11 -4.88 -6.01
C SER A 28 -12.45 -5.42 -5.51
N LYS A 29 -13.33 -5.86 -6.42
CA LYS A 29 -14.63 -6.42 -6.06
C LYS A 29 -14.50 -7.68 -5.18
N ILE A 30 -13.53 -8.54 -5.48
CA ILE A 30 -13.27 -9.75 -4.69
C ILE A 30 -12.66 -9.40 -3.34
N VAL A 31 -11.59 -8.59 -3.35
CA VAL A 31 -10.84 -8.23 -2.14
C VAL A 31 -11.70 -7.46 -1.14
N ASP A 32 -12.60 -6.60 -1.61
CA ASP A 32 -13.51 -5.76 -0.80
C ASP A 32 -14.42 -6.55 0.15
N GLU A 33 -14.63 -7.83 -0.12
CA GLU A 33 -15.47 -8.67 0.74
C GLU A 33 -14.77 -9.12 2.02
N TYR A 34 -13.44 -9.16 2.01
CA TYR A 34 -12.62 -9.82 3.03
C TYR A 34 -11.71 -8.89 3.82
N VAL A 35 -11.33 -7.72 3.26
CA VAL A 35 -10.36 -6.84 3.90
C VAL A 35 -11.00 -5.60 4.50
N ASP A 36 -10.33 -5.05 5.51
CA ASP A 36 -10.73 -3.79 6.13
C ASP A 36 -10.31 -2.58 5.30
N ILE A 37 -9.14 -2.67 4.65
CA ILE A 37 -8.51 -1.60 3.87
C ILE A 37 -8.08 -2.13 2.51
N ILE A 38 -8.36 -1.36 1.45
CA ILE A 38 -7.76 -1.55 0.13
C ILE A 38 -6.83 -0.37 -0.16
N LEU A 39 -5.59 -0.68 -0.53
CA LEU A 39 -4.61 0.31 -0.99
C LEU A 39 -4.45 0.25 -2.50
N VAL A 40 -4.66 1.38 -3.16
CA VAL A 40 -4.19 1.58 -4.54
C VAL A 40 -2.76 2.07 -4.44
N GLY A 41 -1.81 1.12 -4.43
CA GLY A 41 -0.39 1.40 -4.22
C GLY A 41 0.34 1.74 -5.52
N ASP A 42 1.39 2.55 -5.45
CA ASP A 42 2.30 2.81 -6.58
C ASP A 42 3.11 1.56 -6.98
N SER A 43 3.09 0.51 -6.16
CA SER A 43 3.50 -0.85 -6.54
C SER A 43 2.80 -1.38 -7.81
N LEU A 44 1.72 -0.73 -8.27
CA LEU A 44 1.13 -0.98 -9.59
C LEU A 44 2.15 -0.82 -10.73
N GLY A 45 3.17 0.03 -10.56
CA GLY A 45 4.25 0.17 -11.52
C GLY A 45 4.94 -1.16 -11.83
N ASN A 46 5.30 -1.90 -10.78
CA ASN A 46 5.90 -3.22 -10.93
C ASN A 46 4.84 -4.29 -11.26
N ALA A 47 3.72 -4.30 -10.54
CA ALA A 47 2.74 -5.39 -10.56
C ALA A 47 1.87 -5.42 -11.84
N VAL A 48 1.65 -4.25 -12.47
CA VAL A 48 0.74 -4.12 -13.62
C VAL A 48 1.47 -3.65 -14.87
N TYR A 49 2.41 -2.71 -14.73
CA TYR A 49 3.11 -2.09 -15.86
C TYR A 49 4.49 -2.68 -16.16
N GLY A 50 4.99 -3.63 -15.34
CA GLY A 50 6.31 -4.23 -15.53
C GLY A 50 7.47 -3.25 -15.36
N MET A 51 7.26 -2.15 -14.65
CA MET A 51 8.30 -1.15 -14.38
C MET A 51 9.34 -1.71 -13.42
N LYS A 52 10.59 -1.27 -13.56
CA LYS A 52 11.69 -1.71 -12.67
C LYS A 52 11.56 -1.19 -11.23
N ASN A 53 10.88 -0.06 -11.05
CA ASN A 53 10.64 0.59 -9.75
C ASN A 53 9.36 1.43 -9.80
N THR A 54 8.98 2.04 -8.68
CA THR A 54 7.77 2.85 -8.54
C THR A 54 7.97 4.32 -8.97
N GLN A 55 9.19 4.74 -9.27
CA GLN A 55 9.51 6.15 -9.56
C GLN A 55 8.89 6.68 -10.85
N SER A 56 8.58 5.79 -11.80
CA SER A 56 7.95 6.14 -13.07
C SER A 56 6.42 6.16 -13.03
N VAL A 57 5.82 5.85 -11.88
CA VAL A 57 4.36 5.90 -11.73
C VAL A 57 3.89 7.34 -11.72
N THR A 58 2.87 7.64 -12.52
CA THR A 58 2.32 8.98 -12.68
C THR A 58 1.02 9.18 -11.89
N LEU A 59 0.65 10.45 -11.66
CA LEU A 59 -0.65 10.78 -11.07
C LEU A 59 -1.82 10.26 -11.91
N ASP A 60 -1.71 10.25 -13.25
CA ASP A 60 -2.77 9.78 -14.12
C ASP A 60 -2.95 8.26 -14.04
N MET A 61 -1.88 7.49 -13.92
CA MET A 61 -1.97 6.07 -13.59
C MET A 61 -2.73 5.86 -12.28
N MET A 62 -2.32 6.56 -11.21
CA MET A 62 -2.99 6.47 -9.91
C MET A 62 -4.45 6.87 -9.98
N ARG A 63 -4.80 7.93 -10.71
CA ARG A 63 -6.20 8.35 -10.93
C ARG A 63 -7.04 7.26 -11.57
N ASN A 64 -6.56 6.68 -12.66
CA ASN A 64 -7.30 5.69 -13.43
C ASN A 64 -7.54 4.41 -12.61
N HIS A 65 -6.50 3.89 -11.97
CA HIS A 65 -6.59 2.72 -11.10
C HIS A 65 -7.44 3.01 -9.84
N GLY A 66 -7.20 4.15 -9.18
CA GLY A 66 -7.97 4.56 -8.00
C GLY A 66 -9.45 4.69 -8.27
N LYS A 67 -9.85 5.28 -9.40
CA LYS A 67 -11.26 5.38 -9.83
C LYS A 67 -11.88 4.01 -10.05
N ALA A 68 -11.17 3.09 -10.73
CA ALA A 68 -11.64 1.74 -11.00
C ALA A 68 -11.84 0.95 -9.70
N VAL A 69 -10.86 1.00 -8.78
CA VAL A 69 -10.90 0.33 -7.49
C VAL A 69 -12.03 0.89 -6.62
N PHE A 70 -12.11 2.21 -6.45
CA PHE A 70 -13.15 2.83 -5.63
C PHE A 70 -14.56 2.51 -6.13
N LYS A 71 -14.79 2.55 -7.44
CA LYS A 71 -16.10 2.24 -8.04
C LYS A 71 -16.58 0.82 -7.70
N SER A 72 -15.65 -0.13 -7.61
CA SER A 72 -15.94 -1.55 -7.42
C SER A 72 -15.87 -2.00 -5.95
N SER A 73 -15.18 -1.26 -5.09
CA SER A 73 -15.18 -1.48 -3.65
C SER A 73 -16.40 -0.79 -3.02
N LYS A 74 -17.06 -1.44 -2.06
CA LYS A 74 -18.25 -0.93 -1.36
C LYS A 74 -18.09 -0.96 0.18
N LYS A 75 -17.21 -1.81 0.70
CA LYS A 75 -17.06 -2.08 2.15
C LYS A 75 -15.74 -1.57 2.71
N ALA A 76 -14.61 -1.86 2.06
CA ALA A 76 -13.28 -1.50 2.56
C ALA A 76 -13.04 0.02 2.58
N LEU A 77 -12.23 0.48 3.54
CA LEU A 77 -11.63 1.81 3.49
C LEU A 77 -10.62 1.86 2.34
N THR A 78 -10.70 2.88 1.49
CA THR A 78 -9.82 2.98 0.31
C THR A 78 -8.76 4.07 0.50
N ILE A 79 -7.51 3.67 0.33
CA ILE A 79 -6.32 4.53 0.39
C ILE A 79 -5.68 4.56 -1.00
N ILE A 80 -5.06 5.68 -1.36
CA ILE A 80 -4.34 5.82 -2.63
C ILE A 80 -2.99 6.47 -2.41
N ASP A 81 -1.95 5.94 -3.06
CA ASP A 81 -0.61 6.50 -2.97
C ASP A 81 -0.47 7.80 -3.76
N MET A 82 0.30 8.72 -3.19
CA MET A 82 0.87 9.82 -3.94
C MET A 82 2.20 9.34 -4.54
N PRO A 83 2.34 9.33 -5.88
CA PRO A 83 3.55 8.86 -6.55
C PRO A 83 4.79 9.70 -6.22
N TYR A 84 5.95 9.12 -6.48
CA TYR A 84 7.24 9.79 -6.37
C TYR A 84 7.22 11.18 -7.06
N ASN A 85 7.89 12.17 -6.47
CA ASN A 85 7.96 13.55 -6.96
C ASN A 85 6.64 14.34 -7.03
N THR A 86 5.52 13.83 -6.49
CA THR A 86 4.23 14.54 -6.54
C THR A 86 3.90 15.31 -5.26
N TYR A 87 4.80 15.29 -4.26
CA TYR A 87 4.65 15.98 -2.96
C TYR A 87 5.98 16.53 -2.41
N GLN A 88 6.71 17.26 -3.27
CA GLN A 88 8.03 17.84 -2.93
C GLN A 88 7.94 19.09 -2.05
N ASN A 89 6.81 19.78 -2.08
CA ASN A 89 6.53 20.96 -1.27
C ASN A 89 5.05 21.03 -0.90
N LEU A 90 4.71 21.90 0.05
CA LEU A 90 3.35 22.01 0.62
C LEU A 90 2.28 22.28 -0.44
N LYS A 91 2.52 23.24 -1.35
CA LYS A 91 1.58 23.63 -2.41
C LYS A 91 1.33 22.49 -3.40
N GLN A 92 2.39 21.84 -3.86
CA GLN A 92 2.30 20.72 -4.78
C GLN A 92 1.57 19.53 -4.12
N ALA A 93 1.96 19.18 -2.89
CA ALA A 93 1.33 18.10 -2.13
C ALA A 93 -0.19 18.32 -1.98
N LEU A 94 -0.59 19.53 -1.58
CA LEU A 94 -2.00 19.87 -1.39
C LEU A 94 -2.80 19.80 -2.70
N ASN A 95 -2.28 20.40 -3.77
CA ASN A 95 -2.96 20.40 -5.07
C ASN A 95 -3.12 18.99 -5.64
N ASN A 96 -2.07 18.19 -5.58
CA ASN A 96 -2.08 16.83 -6.09
C ASN A 96 -2.98 15.91 -5.23
N ALA A 97 -2.93 16.02 -3.90
CA ALA A 97 -3.78 15.23 -3.01
C ALA A 97 -5.26 15.57 -3.21
N LYS A 98 -5.63 16.87 -3.24
CA LYS A 98 -7.01 17.30 -3.53
C LYS A 98 -7.52 16.78 -4.86
N ASN A 99 -6.70 16.90 -5.91
CA ASN A 99 -7.06 16.44 -7.25
C ASN A 99 -7.24 14.92 -7.26
N LEU A 100 -6.30 14.18 -6.68
CA LEU A 100 -6.34 12.72 -6.63
C LEU A 100 -7.58 12.20 -5.90
N LEU A 101 -7.89 12.72 -4.70
CA LEU A 101 -9.06 12.34 -3.94
C LEU A 101 -10.38 12.78 -4.63
N LYS A 102 -10.41 13.97 -5.20
CA LYS A 102 -11.59 14.45 -5.96
C LYS A 102 -11.91 13.53 -7.13
N TYR A 103 -10.90 13.07 -7.88
CA TYR A 103 -11.07 12.26 -9.07
C TYR A 103 -11.41 10.80 -8.73
N THR A 104 -10.71 10.20 -7.77
CA THR A 104 -10.82 8.78 -7.45
C THR A 104 -11.93 8.46 -6.44
N LYS A 105 -12.27 9.44 -5.57
CA LYS A 105 -13.13 9.30 -4.38
C LYS A 105 -12.51 8.41 -3.29
N CYS A 106 -11.24 8.01 -3.40
CA CYS A 106 -10.53 7.36 -2.30
C CYS A 106 -10.56 8.27 -1.05
N GLN A 107 -10.46 7.65 0.13
CA GLN A 107 -10.74 8.35 1.38
C GLN A 107 -9.48 8.96 2.02
N LEU A 108 -8.30 8.43 1.74
CA LEU A 108 -7.01 8.92 2.25
C LEU A 108 -5.94 8.87 1.16
N VAL A 109 -4.92 9.72 1.32
CA VAL A 109 -3.67 9.59 0.57
C VAL A 109 -2.59 8.94 1.43
N LYS A 110 -1.70 8.13 0.81
CA LYS A 110 -0.49 7.62 1.46
C LYS A 110 0.75 8.33 0.90
N LEU A 111 1.68 8.70 1.79
CA LEU A 111 2.94 9.33 1.46
C LEU A 111 4.10 8.63 2.15
N GLU A 112 5.22 8.49 1.45
CA GLU A 112 6.49 8.09 2.04
C GLU A 112 7.15 9.28 2.75
N ILE A 113 7.41 9.11 4.04
CA ILE A 113 7.80 10.19 4.95
C ILE A 113 9.21 9.98 5.48
N ASP A 114 10.03 11.00 5.30
CA ASP A 114 11.27 11.24 6.03
C ASP A 114 11.12 12.49 6.91
N LYS A 115 12.15 12.83 7.70
CA LYS A 115 12.12 13.99 8.60
C LYS A 115 11.78 15.32 7.90
N LYS A 116 12.16 15.47 6.62
CA LYS A 116 11.92 16.70 5.85
C LYS A 116 10.47 16.84 5.40
N LYS A 117 9.73 15.73 5.35
CA LYS A 117 8.36 15.69 4.83
C LYS A 117 7.27 15.68 5.91
N VAL A 118 7.63 15.67 7.19
CA VAL A 118 6.64 15.71 8.30
C VAL A 118 5.72 16.94 8.19
N SER A 119 6.24 18.09 7.80
CA SER A 119 5.44 19.30 7.59
C SER A 119 4.37 19.16 6.50
N ILE A 120 4.58 18.27 5.53
CA ILE A 120 3.58 17.97 4.49
C ILE A 120 2.36 17.27 5.10
N ILE A 121 2.57 16.35 6.05
CA ILE A 121 1.46 15.68 6.75
C ILE A 121 0.57 16.73 7.41
N SER A 122 1.13 17.54 8.30
CA SER A 122 0.37 18.56 9.02
C SER A 122 -0.31 19.57 8.10
N HIS A 123 0.34 19.93 6.98
CA HIS A 123 -0.26 20.82 5.99
C HIS A 123 -1.47 20.19 5.30
N LEU A 124 -1.38 18.92 4.90
CA LEU A 124 -2.50 18.18 4.29
C LEU A 124 -3.65 18.01 5.28
N VAL A 125 -3.36 17.58 6.50
CA VAL A 125 -4.36 17.36 7.57
C VAL A 125 -5.10 18.67 7.92
N LYS A 126 -4.40 19.79 8.07
CA LYS A 126 -5.00 21.14 8.28
C LYS A 126 -5.92 21.55 7.12
N ASN A 127 -5.72 21.00 5.93
CA ASN A 127 -6.58 21.22 4.77
C ASN A 127 -7.62 20.11 4.53
N ASN A 128 -7.96 19.34 5.57
CA ASN A 128 -8.96 18.25 5.55
C ASN A 128 -8.61 17.10 4.57
N ILE A 129 -7.32 16.86 4.33
CA ILE A 129 -6.85 15.71 3.59
C ILE A 129 -6.33 14.67 4.57
N PRO A 130 -7.02 13.53 4.77
CA PRO A 130 -6.56 12.48 5.64
C PRO A 130 -5.33 11.76 5.06
N VAL A 131 -4.34 11.49 5.91
CA VAL A 131 -3.02 10.98 5.52
C VAL A 131 -2.72 9.64 6.18
N VAL A 132 -2.11 8.74 5.41
CA VAL A 132 -1.37 7.59 5.90
C VAL A 132 0.12 7.88 5.71
N SER A 133 0.88 7.91 6.78
CA SER A 133 2.34 8.05 6.72
C SER A 133 2.99 6.68 6.55
N HIS A 134 3.96 6.60 5.66
CA HIS A 134 4.75 5.40 5.41
C HIS A 134 6.20 5.68 5.82
N ILE A 135 6.72 4.92 6.78
CA ILE A 135 8.09 5.01 7.29
C ILE A 135 8.79 3.65 7.25
N GLY A 136 10.10 3.67 7.42
CA GLY A 136 10.94 2.48 7.30
C GLY A 136 11.62 2.45 5.94
N VAL A 137 11.58 1.34 5.24
CA VAL A 137 11.99 1.29 3.84
C VAL A 137 10.99 2.07 3.01
N LEU A 138 11.49 2.93 2.15
CA LEU A 138 10.69 3.83 1.29
C LEU A 138 10.95 3.46 -0.17
N PRO A 139 10.12 2.62 -0.80
CA PRO A 139 10.32 2.12 -2.16
C PRO A 139 10.56 3.20 -3.21
N GLN A 140 9.92 4.36 -3.08
CA GLN A 140 10.11 5.50 -3.98
C GLN A 140 11.54 6.06 -3.98
N GLN A 141 12.34 5.78 -2.96
CA GLN A 141 13.73 6.21 -2.86
C GLN A 141 14.73 5.21 -3.46
N PHE A 142 14.27 4.03 -3.88
CA PHE A 142 15.13 2.99 -4.41
C PHE A 142 14.90 2.75 -5.90
N SER A 143 15.99 2.80 -6.68
CA SER A 143 15.98 2.38 -8.08
C SER A 143 16.04 0.84 -8.24
N ASN A 144 16.43 0.11 -7.18
CA ASN A 144 16.59 -1.34 -7.18
C ASN A 144 16.22 -1.95 -5.83
N PHE A 145 15.16 -2.76 -5.80
CA PHE A 145 14.63 -3.43 -4.61
C PHE A 145 15.54 -4.54 -4.04
N ASN A 146 16.51 -5.04 -4.81
CA ASN A 146 17.42 -6.10 -4.35
C ASN A 146 18.34 -5.68 -3.19
N LYS A 147 18.43 -4.38 -2.88
CA LYS A 147 19.27 -3.82 -1.81
C LYS A 147 18.50 -3.48 -0.53
N ILE A 148 17.21 -3.82 -0.46
CA ILE A 148 16.38 -3.53 0.72
C ILE A 148 16.89 -4.34 1.92
N LYS A 149 17.17 -3.65 3.01
CA LYS A 149 17.57 -4.22 4.30
C LYS A 149 16.56 -3.82 5.37
N ILE A 150 16.39 -4.67 6.37
CA ILE A 150 15.62 -4.34 7.57
C ILE A 150 16.30 -3.16 8.28
N LEU A 151 15.53 -2.12 8.55
CA LEU A 151 15.96 -0.91 9.25
C LEU A 151 15.66 -1.00 10.76
N GLY A 152 16.31 -0.15 11.56
CA GLY A 152 16.08 -0.10 13.00
C GLY A 152 16.88 -1.10 13.80
N LYS A 153 17.99 -1.64 13.27
CA LYS A 153 18.87 -2.57 13.98
C LYS A 153 19.91 -1.88 14.88
N THR A 154 20.31 -0.66 14.55
CA THR A 154 21.25 0.12 15.36
C THR A 154 20.50 1.07 16.29
N ILE A 155 21.12 1.46 17.42
CA ILE A 155 20.54 2.41 18.40
C ILE A 155 20.13 3.72 17.70
N ARG A 156 21.01 4.25 16.83
CA ARG A 156 20.73 5.45 16.07
C ARG A 156 19.48 5.30 15.17
N GLN A 157 19.41 4.22 14.38
CA GLN A 157 18.26 3.96 13.51
C GLN A 157 16.97 3.77 14.31
N LYS A 158 17.04 3.05 15.46
CA LYS A 158 15.88 2.88 16.35
C LYS A 158 15.31 4.22 16.78
N LYS A 159 16.18 5.09 17.32
CA LYS A 159 15.79 6.44 17.74
C LYS A 159 15.18 7.25 16.60
N GLU A 160 15.85 7.28 15.44
CA GLU A 160 15.40 8.05 14.28
C GLU A 160 14.01 7.59 13.77
N ILE A 161 13.76 6.28 13.73
CA ILE A 161 12.47 5.73 13.25
C ILE A 161 11.38 5.93 14.31
N LEU A 162 11.69 5.77 15.59
CA LEU A 162 10.76 5.99 16.69
C LEU A 162 10.32 7.47 16.75
N ASP A 163 11.29 8.39 16.67
CA ASP A 163 11.03 9.83 16.63
C ASP A 163 10.14 10.19 15.43
N LEU A 164 10.40 9.58 14.25
CA LEU A 164 9.60 9.82 13.05
C LEU A 164 8.17 9.27 13.18
N ALA A 165 7.99 8.17 13.91
CA ALA A 165 6.66 7.62 14.20
C ALA A 165 5.83 8.59 15.05
N TYR A 166 6.42 9.12 16.14
CA TYR A 166 5.77 10.16 16.97
C TYR A 166 5.47 11.42 16.17
N GLN A 167 6.45 11.93 15.43
CA GLN A 167 6.24 13.14 14.60
C GLN A 167 5.13 12.94 13.55
N SER A 168 5.00 11.73 12.99
CA SER A 168 3.93 11.40 12.04
C SER A 168 2.55 11.41 12.71
N GLU A 169 2.46 10.87 13.93
CA GLU A 169 1.23 10.92 14.73
C GLU A 169 0.87 12.35 15.11
N ASP A 170 1.81 13.11 15.68
CA ASP A 170 1.61 14.50 16.11
C ASP A 170 1.22 15.43 14.94
N ALA A 171 1.73 15.14 13.74
CA ALA A 171 1.34 15.82 12.51
C ALA A 171 -0.08 15.49 12.04
N GLY A 172 -0.76 14.51 12.65
CA GLY A 172 -2.16 14.17 12.42
C GLY A 172 -2.38 13.01 11.44
N SER A 173 -1.38 12.13 11.22
CA SER A 173 -1.59 10.92 10.41
C SER A 173 -2.71 10.06 10.97
N SER A 174 -3.53 9.49 10.09
CA SER A 174 -4.63 8.59 10.48
C SER A 174 -4.16 7.17 10.74
N PHE A 175 -3.11 6.73 10.04
CA PHE A 175 -2.47 5.42 10.15
C PHE A 175 -0.98 5.56 9.88
N LEU A 176 -0.18 4.62 10.40
CA LEU A 176 1.25 4.54 10.16
C LEU A 176 1.60 3.19 9.50
N LEU A 177 2.12 3.21 8.27
CA LEU A 177 2.64 2.04 7.60
C LEU A 177 4.11 1.87 7.94
N LEU A 178 4.49 0.64 8.38
CA LEU A 178 5.83 0.26 8.81
C LEU A 178 6.39 -0.78 7.84
N GLU A 179 7.34 -0.38 6.97
CA GLU A 179 7.92 -1.30 5.98
C GLU A 179 9.34 -1.72 6.36
N CYS A 180 9.56 -3.03 6.42
CA CYS A 180 10.87 -3.64 6.67
C CYS A 180 11.61 -3.03 7.88
N ILE A 181 10.90 -2.79 8.97
CA ILE A 181 11.44 -2.34 10.25
C ILE A 181 11.71 -3.56 11.14
N ASP A 182 12.76 -3.47 11.97
CA ASP A 182 13.07 -4.49 12.97
C ASP A 182 11.86 -4.85 13.81
N LYS A 183 11.66 -6.14 14.09
CA LYS A 183 10.43 -6.68 14.71
C LYS A 183 10.14 -6.07 16.07
N GLU A 184 11.19 -5.93 16.91
CA GLU A 184 11.01 -5.39 18.26
C GLU A 184 10.75 -3.89 18.23
N LEU A 185 11.42 -3.15 17.33
CA LEU A 185 11.14 -1.73 17.13
C LEU A 185 9.72 -1.50 16.60
N ALA A 186 9.26 -2.27 15.63
CA ALA A 186 7.90 -2.14 15.11
C ALA A 186 6.84 -2.46 16.18
N LYS A 187 7.10 -3.43 17.05
CA LYS A 187 6.27 -3.74 18.23
C LYS A 187 6.25 -2.59 19.25
N GLU A 188 7.43 -1.99 19.52
CA GLU A 188 7.57 -0.82 20.40
C GLU A 188 6.76 0.37 19.85
N ILE A 189 6.94 0.71 18.57
CA ILE A 189 6.18 1.78 17.90
C ILE A 189 4.67 1.51 18.03
N THR A 190 4.23 0.29 17.74
CA THR A 190 2.80 -0.07 17.78
C THR A 190 2.18 0.17 19.17
N LYS A 191 2.94 -0.10 20.23
CA LYS A 191 2.49 0.10 21.62
C LYS A 191 2.52 1.56 22.05
N SER A 192 3.43 2.36 21.50
CA SER A 192 3.70 3.72 21.97
C SER A 192 2.87 4.80 21.29
N ILE A 193 2.35 4.56 20.09
CA ILE A 193 1.50 5.52 19.37
C ILE A 193 0.02 5.14 19.46
N LYS A 194 -0.86 6.12 19.31
CA LYS A 194 -2.33 5.97 19.42
C LYS A 194 -2.97 5.53 18.11
N ILE A 195 -2.41 5.96 16.97
CA ILE A 195 -2.92 5.58 15.66
C ILE A 195 -2.56 4.13 15.31
N PRO A 196 -3.38 3.40 14.52
CA PRO A 196 -3.05 2.04 14.11
C PRO A 196 -1.81 1.98 13.23
N THR A 197 -0.98 0.94 13.48
CA THR A 197 0.17 0.60 12.64
C THR A 197 -0.18 -0.52 11.68
N ILE A 198 0.24 -0.41 10.41
CA ILE A 198 0.09 -1.42 9.38
C ILE A 198 1.48 -1.90 8.97
N GLY A 199 1.79 -3.17 9.22
CA GLY A 199 3.09 -3.75 8.92
C GLY A 199 3.17 -4.35 7.52
N ILE A 200 4.33 -4.20 6.88
CA ILE A 200 4.74 -4.98 5.72
C ILE A 200 6.20 -5.40 5.89
N GLY A 201 6.45 -6.71 6.03
CA GLY A 201 7.79 -7.23 6.31
C GLY A 201 8.40 -6.73 7.63
N SER A 202 7.58 -6.32 8.60
CA SER A 202 8.00 -5.79 9.91
C SER A 202 7.63 -6.77 11.03
N SER A 203 6.62 -6.48 11.84
CA SER A 203 6.25 -7.29 13.01
C SER A 203 4.82 -7.81 12.94
N ILE A 204 4.60 -9.03 13.39
CA ILE A 204 3.25 -9.59 13.61
C ILE A 204 2.46 -8.80 14.68
N ASN A 205 3.16 -8.04 15.51
CA ASN A 205 2.55 -7.22 16.57
C ASN A 205 2.05 -5.85 16.07
N CYS A 206 2.19 -5.51 14.78
CA CYS A 206 1.50 -4.36 14.21
C CYS A 206 -0.01 -4.56 14.29
N ASP A 207 -0.78 -3.48 14.40
CA ASP A 207 -2.24 -3.54 14.47
C ASP A 207 -2.89 -4.12 13.21
N GLY A 208 -2.19 -4.07 12.08
CA GLY A 208 -2.62 -4.70 10.82
C GLY A 208 -1.44 -5.11 9.94
N GLN A 209 -1.75 -5.81 8.85
CA GLN A 209 -0.78 -6.27 7.86
C GLN A 209 -1.26 -5.96 6.46
N ILE A 210 -0.31 -5.59 5.58
CA ILE A 210 -0.59 -5.39 4.15
C ILE A 210 0.39 -6.21 3.30
N LEU A 211 -0.09 -6.70 2.18
CA LEU A 211 0.72 -7.28 1.10
C LEU A 211 0.21 -6.82 -0.27
N VAL A 212 1.08 -6.92 -1.25
CA VAL A 212 0.73 -6.72 -2.66
C VAL A 212 -0.09 -7.93 -3.14
N ILE A 213 -1.26 -7.68 -3.75
CA ILE A 213 -2.17 -8.75 -4.19
C ILE A 213 -1.49 -9.71 -5.18
N ASN A 214 -0.65 -9.20 -6.08
CA ASN A 214 0.08 -9.99 -7.05
C ASN A 214 1.08 -10.95 -6.38
N ASP A 215 1.64 -10.55 -5.23
CA ASP A 215 2.58 -11.39 -4.47
C ASP A 215 1.87 -12.56 -3.80
N ILE A 216 0.73 -12.33 -3.15
CA ILE A 216 -0.01 -13.40 -2.49
C ILE A 216 -0.62 -14.40 -3.48
N LEU A 217 -0.96 -13.92 -4.69
CA LEU A 217 -1.52 -14.75 -5.77
C LEU A 217 -0.45 -15.39 -6.66
N ASN A 218 0.80 -14.97 -6.57
CA ASN A 218 1.88 -15.40 -7.46
C ASN A 218 1.52 -15.26 -8.94
N THR A 219 1.14 -14.04 -9.33
CA THR A 219 0.76 -13.75 -10.73
C THR A 219 1.94 -13.76 -11.68
N ASP A 220 3.15 -13.48 -11.18
CA ASP A 220 4.42 -13.58 -11.90
C ASP A 220 5.44 -14.39 -11.09
N SER A 221 5.69 -15.61 -11.53
CA SER A 221 6.65 -16.52 -10.90
C SER A 221 8.12 -16.23 -11.27
N THR A 222 8.37 -15.32 -12.22
CA THR A 222 9.73 -14.95 -12.65
C THR A 222 10.34 -13.86 -11.75
N ILE A 223 9.51 -13.10 -11.03
CA ILE A 223 9.94 -12.04 -10.12
C ILE A 223 10.32 -12.63 -8.77
N ARG A 224 11.55 -12.34 -8.32
CA ARG A 224 11.99 -12.71 -6.97
C ARG A 224 11.26 -11.85 -5.92
N LYS A 225 10.48 -12.51 -5.08
CA LYS A 225 9.74 -11.87 -3.99
C LYS A 225 10.61 -11.62 -2.76
N PRO A 226 10.34 -10.56 -1.98
CA PRO A 226 10.95 -10.39 -0.66
C PRO A 226 10.69 -11.59 0.25
N LYS A 227 11.63 -11.90 1.14
CA LYS A 227 11.56 -13.08 2.03
C LYS A 227 10.34 -13.10 2.97
N PHE A 228 9.76 -11.96 3.27
CA PHE A 228 8.60 -11.86 4.14
C PHE A 228 7.27 -12.16 3.43
N VAL A 229 7.28 -12.20 2.11
CA VAL A 229 6.06 -12.48 1.33
C VAL A 229 5.67 -13.95 1.47
N LYS A 230 4.45 -14.17 1.95
CA LYS A 230 3.80 -15.47 1.92
C LYS A 230 2.87 -15.54 0.71
N THR A 231 3.08 -16.53 -0.13
CA THR A 231 2.23 -16.84 -1.29
C THR A 231 1.10 -17.78 -0.87
N TYR A 232 -0.12 -17.50 -1.27
CA TYR A 232 -1.31 -18.29 -0.93
C TYR A 232 -1.89 -19.03 -2.14
N ALA A 233 -1.51 -18.66 -3.36
CA ALA A 233 -1.93 -19.30 -4.60
C ALA A 233 -0.80 -19.27 -5.64
N ASN A 234 -0.94 -20.03 -6.72
CA ASN A 234 -0.05 -19.98 -7.87
C ASN A 234 -0.86 -19.67 -9.15
N LEU A 235 -1.28 -18.43 -9.25
CA LEU A 235 -2.14 -17.99 -10.36
C LEU A 235 -1.41 -18.01 -11.69
N SER A 236 -0.10 -17.76 -11.72
CA SER A 236 0.75 -17.90 -12.92
C SER A 236 0.60 -19.29 -13.54
N SER A 237 0.66 -20.36 -12.75
CA SER A 237 0.47 -21.74 -13.24
C SER A 237 -0.94 -21.98 -13.78
N SER A 238 -1.97 -21.46 -13.08
CA SER A 238 -3.37 -21.61 -13.50
C SER A 238 -3.64 -20.89 -14.82
N ILE A 239 -3.12 -19.67 -14.97
CA ILE A 239 -3.23 -18.90 -16.22
C ILE A 239 -2.54 -19.65 -17.37
N ASN A 240 -1.32 -20.15 -17.15
CA ASN A 240 -0.59 -20.91 -18.17
C ASN A 240 -1.39 -22.15 -18.63
N LYS A 241 -1.96 -22.92 -17.70
CA LYS A 241 -2.78 -24.09 -18.03
C LYS A 241 -4.02 -23.69 -18.85
N SER A 242 -4.73 -22.67 -18.44
CA SER A 242 -5.96 -22.20 -19.11
C SER A 242 -5.67 -21.69 -20.52
N VAL A 243 -4.59 -20.91 -20.69
CA VAL A 243 -4.20 -20.39 -22.02
C VAL A 243 -3.77 -21.52 -22.95
N LYS A 244 -2.99 -22.50 -22.46
CA LYS A 244 -2.61 -23.68 -23.26
C LYS A 244 -3.83 -24.47 -23.72
N GLN A 245 -4.81 -24.68 -22.82
CA GLN A 245 -6.04 -25.38 -23.16
C GLN A 245 -6.83 -24.62 -24.22
N TYR A 246 -7.07 -23.31 -24.02
CA TYR A 246 -7.76 -22.48 -25.00
C TYR A 246 -7.09 -22.54 -26.39
N VAL A 247 -5.78 -22.40 -26.43
CA VAL A 247 -5.02 -22.49 -27.72
C VAL A 247 -5.17 -23.87 -28.38
N ALA A 248 -5.17 -24.96 -27.60
CA ALA A 248 -5.38 -26.29 -28.12
C ALA A 248 -6.78 -26.46 -28.69
N ASP A 249 -7.80 -25.96 -28.01
CA ASP A 249 -9.20 -26.04 -28.43
C ASP A 249 -9.43 -25.26 -29.74
N VAL A 250 -8.86 -24.05 -29.85
CA VAL A 250 -8.92 -23.25 -31.09
C VAL A 250 -8.25 -23.99 -32.25
N LYS A 251 -7.02 -24.52 -32.04
CA LYS A 251 -6.25 -25.22 -33.09
C LYS A 251 -6.94 -26.51 -33.53
N ASN A 252 -7.63 -27.20 -32.64
CA ASN A 252 -8.35 -28.43 -32.92
C ASN A 252 -9.82 -28.20 -33.31
N ARG A 253 -10.23 -26.93 -33.54
CA ARG A 253 -11.61 -26.55 -33.89
C ARG A 253 -12.67 -27.03 -32.88
N LYS A 254 -12.32 -27.05 -31.59
CA LYS A 254 -13.21 -27.36 -30.47
C LYS A 254 -13.81 -26.10 -29.82
N PHE A 255 -13.38 -24.93 -30.26
CA PHE A 255 -13.89 -23.63 -29.84
C PHE A 255 -14.02 -22.72 -31.08
N PRO A 256 -15.15 -21.94 -31.24
CA PRO A 256 -16.38 -21.98 -30.40
C PRO A 256 -17.18 -23.26 -30.59
N ASN A 257 -18.03 -23.58 -29.57
CA ASN A 257 -19.00 -24.70 -29.65
C ASN A 257 -20.20 -24.30 -30.47
#